data_2a3cf635a8aa3df07fcc39d9377768eb
#
_entry.id   2a3cf635a8aa3df07fcc39d9377768eb
#
_cell.length_a   1.000
_cell.length_b   1.000
_cell.length_c   1.000
_cell.angle_alpha   90.00
_cell.angle_beta   90.00
_cell.angle_gamma   90.00
#
_symmetry.space_group_name_H-M   'P 1'
#
loop_
_entity.id
_entity.type
_entity.pdbx_description
1 polymer ?
#
loop_
_entity_poly.entity_id
_entity_poly.type
_entity_poly.pdbx_seq_one_letter_code
_entity_poly.pdbx_strand_id
1 'polypeptide(L)'
;MVLDTSALLAILTGEAAADRLVQAIEADRTRLVSAATVVEAALVLLGRYGDAGEPQLDRLLRAIGAEVVPVGEEQALIARDAALRFGRGRHPAALNFGDCFSYALSVARGEPLLFVGDDFSKTDVETCPW
;
A
#
# COMPACT_ATOMS: atom_id res chain seq x y z
N MET A 1 2.45 -7.08 8.35
CA MET A 1 2.52 -6.67 6.90
C MET A 1 2.28 -5.18 6.70
N VAL A 2 2.75 -4.61 5.60
CA VAL A 2 2.39 -3.28 5.11
C VAL A 2 1.34 -3.40 4.01
N LEU A 3 0.36 -2.50 4.00
CA LEU A 3 -0.74 -2.50 3.02
C LEU A 3 -0.48 -1.40 1.98
N ASP A 4 -0.44 -1.80 0.70
CA ASP A 4 -0.35 -0.86 -0.41
C ASP A 4 -1.74 -0.32 -0.83
N THR A 5 -1.75 0.81 -1.52
CA THR A 5 -2.95 1.41 -2.11
C THR A 5 -3.73 0.42 -2.98
N SER A 6 -3.05 -0.39 -3.78
CA SER A 6 -3.69 -1.37 -4.67
C SER A 6 -4.48 -2.44 -3.91
N ALA A 7 -3.96 -2.93 -2.78
CA ALA A 7 -4.66 -3.89 -1.94
C ALA A 7 -5.90 -3.27 -1.27
N LEU A 8 -5.77 -2.04 -0.72
CA LEU A 8 -6.89 -1.32 -0.11
C LEU A 8 -8.01 -1.05 -1.13
N LEU A 9 -7.64 -0.58 -2.31
CA LEU A 9 -8.61 -0.31 -3.39
C LEU A 9 -9.29 -1.58 -3.88
N ALA A 10 -8.55 -2.68 -4.09
CA ALA A 10 -9.13 -3.94 -4.53
C ALA A 10 -10.21 -4.45 -3.56
N ILE A 11 -9.98 -4.30 -2.25
CA ILE A 11 -10.99 -4.65 -1.22
C ILE A 11 -12.20 -3.70 -1.31
N LEU A 12 -11.96 -2.39 -1.36
CA LEU A 12 -13.02 -1.38 -1.35
C LEU A 12 -13.87 -1.38 -2.62
N THR A 13 -13.30 -1.77 -3.77
CA THR A 13 -14.02 -1.85 -5.04
C THR A 13 -14.59 -3.23 -5.34
N GLY A 14 -14.36 -4.21 -4.45
CA GLY A 14 -14.90 -5.58 -4.60
C GLY A 14 -14.28 -6.34 -5.76
N GLU A 15 -12.98 -6.16 -6.01
CA GLU A 15 -12.27 -6.93 -7.03
C GLU A 15 -12.21 -8.43 -6.68
N ALA A 16 -11.97 -9.28 -7.68
CA ALA A 16 -11.91 -10.74 -7.50
C ALA A 16 -10.90 -11.21 -6.44
N ALA A 17 -9.89 -10.39 -6.16
CA ALA A 17 -8.87 -10.62 -5.15
C ALA A 17 -9.32 -10.30 -3.72
N ALA A 18 -10.40 -9.54 -3.52
CA ALA A 18 -10.79 -8.93 -2.24
C ALA A 18 -10.85 -9.92 -1.09
N ASP A 19 -11.55 -11.05 -1.26
CA ASP A 19 -11.72 -12.05 -0.18
C ASP A 19 -10.38 -12.64 0.26
N ARG A 20 -9.47 -12.91 -0.68
CA ARG A 20 -8.16 -13.48 -0.37
C ARG A 20 -7.26 -12.46 0.33
N LEU A 21 -7.32 -11.20 -0.09
CA LEU A 21 -6.62 -10.10 0.58
C LEU A 21 -7.09 -9.92 2.02
N VAL A 22 -8.41 -9.94 2.25
CA VAL A 22 -8.99 -9.87 3.60
C VAL A 22 -8.51 -11.04 4.46
N GLN A 23 -8.53 -12.28 3.94
CA GLN A 23 -8.01 -13.45 4.66
C GLN A 23 -6.54 -13.31 5.03
N ALA A 24 -5.70 -12.81 4.11
CA ALA A 24 -4.28 -12.55 4.39
C ALA A 24 -4.11 -11.50 5.51
N ILE A 25 -4.89 -10.42 5.46
CA ILE A 25 -4.87 -9.37 6.49
C ILE A 25 -5.32 -9.91 7.85
N GLU A 26 -6.38 -10.73 7.89
CA GLU A 26 -6.89 -11.33 9.13
C GLU A 26 -5.88 -12.29 9.78
N ALA A 27 -5.09 -12.97 8.97
CA ALA A 27 -4.07 -13.91 9.44
C ALA A 27 -2.84 -13.22 10.04
N ASP A 28 -2.59 -11.94 9.72
CA ASP A 28 -1.45 -11.18 10.24
C ASP A 28 -1.84 -10.34 11.47
N ARG A 29 -0.91 -10.22 12.41
CA ARG A 29 -1.10 -9.40 13.62
C ARG A 29 -0.64 -7.96 13.43
N THR A 30 0.28 -7.72 12.51
CA THR A 30 0.85 -6.40 12.19
C THR A 30 0.24 -5.89 10.90
N ARG A 31 -0.47 -4.78 10.94
CA ARG A 31 -1.16 -4.19 9.79
C ARG A 31 -0.82 -2.72 9.72
N LEU A 32 0.15 -2.38 8.89
CA LEU A 32 0.69 -1.03 8.76
C LEU A 32 0.26 -0.43 7.43
N VAL A 33 -0.01 0.86 7.42
CA VAL A 33 -0.25 1.64 6.21
C VAL A 33 0.46 2.98 6.30
N SER A 34 1.15 3.40 5.24
CA SER A 34 1.75 4.73 5.22
C SER A 34 0.70 5.83 5.21
N ALA A 35 0.93 6.91 5.94
CA ALA A 35 0.07 8.10 5.86
C ALA A 35 -0.05 8.63 4.42
N ALA A 36 0.99 8.50 3.61
CA ALA A 36 0.95 8.85 2.19
C ALA A 36 0.03 7.92 1.38
N THR A 37 0.06 6.61 1.65
CA THR A 37 -0.83 5.61 1.04
C THR A 37 -2.30 5.89 1.38
N VAL A 38 -2.60 6.30 2.61
CA VAL A 38 -3.97 6.69 3.00
C VAL A 38 -4.46 7.87 2.16
N VAL A 39 -3.63 8.89 1.97
CA VAL A 39 -3.99 10.06 1.13
C VAL A 39 -4.17 9.64 -0.33
N GLU A 40 -3.29 8.83 -0.88
CA GLU A 40 -3.40 8.33 -2.25
C GLU A 40 -4.70 7.55 -2.46
N ALA A 41 -5.02 6.59 -1.58
CA ALA A 41 -6.25 5.83 -1.63
C ALA A 41 -7.50 6.73 -1.56
N ALA A 42 -7.49 7.71 -0.64
CA ALA A 42 -8.58 8.69 -0.52
C ALA A 42 -8.78 9.49 -1.81
N LEU A 43 -7.69 9.97 -2.45
CA LEU A 43 -7.77 10.71 -3.71
C LEU A 43 -8.33 9.85 -4.85
N VAL A 44 -7.95 8.58 -4.93
CA VAL A 44 -8.49 7.65 -5.94
C VAL A 44 -9.99 7.41 -5.71
N LEU A 45 -10.40 7.20 -4.46
CA LEU A 45 -11.81 6.99 -4.11
C LEU A 45 -12.65 8.25 -4.36
N LEU A 46 -12.14 9.43 -4.02
CA LEU A 46 -12.78 10.71 -4.33
C LEU A 46 -12.98 10.89 -5.83
N GLY A 47 -11.96 10.56 -6.64
CA GLY A 47 -12.05 10.64 -8.10
C GLY A 47 -13.04 9.66 -8.71
N ARG A 48 -13.25 8.47 -8.12
CA ARG A 48 -14.15 7.43 -8.62
C ARG A 48 -15.60 7.57 -8.11
N TYR A 49 -15.78 7.96 -6.85
CA TYR A 49 -17.06 7.89 -6.14
C TYR A 49 -17.48 9.20 -5.49
N GLY A 50 -16.72 10.29 -5.69
CA GLY A 50 -16.98 11.58 -5.03
C GLY A 50 -16.89 11.46 -3.51
N ASP A 51 -17.61 12.34 -2.80
CA ASP A 51 -17.57 12.44 -1.33
C ASP A 51 -18.02 11.16 -0.60
N ALA A 52 -18.70 10.25 -1.28
CA ALA A 52 -19.16 8.98 -0.71
C ALA A 52 -18.04 7.93 -0.59
N GLY A 53 -16.93 8.11 -1.30
CA GLY A 53 -15.82 7.13 -1.35
C GLY A 53 -14.93 7.17 -0.11
N GLU A 54 -14.55 8.35 0.35
CA GLU A 54 -13.59 8.54 1.45
C GLU A 54 -14.01 7.90 2.79
N PRO A 55 -15.26 8.03 3.27
CA PRO A 55 -15.67 7.39 4.53
C PRO A 55 -15.56 5.86 4.54
N GLN A 56 -15.51 5.24 3.37
CA GLN A 56 -15.35 3.79 3.26
C GLN A 56 -13.91 3.34 3.57
N LEU A 57 -12.92 4.15 3.17
CA LEU A 57 -11.52 3.91 3.53
C LEU A 57 -11.33 3.91 5.05
N ASP A 58 -11.87 4.91 5.74
CA ASP A 58 -11.80 5.01 7.19
C ASP A 58 -12.45 3.81 7.90
N ARG A 59 -13.59 3.33 7.36
CA ARG A 59 -14.26 2.13 7.91
C ARG A 59 -13.40 0.89 7.71
N LEU A 60 -12.80 0.72 6.53
CA LEU A 60 -11.90 -0.40 6.25
C LEU A 60 -10.71 -0.38 7.20
N LEU A 61 -9.97 0.73 7.29
CA LEU A 61 -8.79 0.85 8.14
C LEU A 61 -9.09 0.53 9.61
N ARG A 62 -10.23 1.02 10.12
CA ARG A 62 -10.70 0.68 11.48
C ARG A 62 -11.07 -0.79 11.62
N ALA A 63 -11.80 -1.34 10.65
CA ALA A 63 -12.27 -2.74 10.69
C ALA A 63 -11.11 -3.74 10.71
N ILE A 64 -10.07 -3.48 9.91
CA ILE A 64 -8.87 -4.32 9.89
C ILE A 64 -7.85 -3.97 10.98
N GLY A 65 -8.09 -2.93 11.78
CA GLY A 65 -7.17 -2.49 12.83
C GLY A 65 -5.82 -2.03 12.29
N ALA A 66 -5.80 -1.33 11.15
CA ALA A 66 -4.58 -0.85 10.55
C ALA A 66 -3.98 0.33 11.34
N GLU A 67 -2.67 0.29 11.59
CA GLU A 67 -1.90 1.41 12.11
C GLU A 67 -1.47 2.32 10.96
N VAL A 68 -1.86 3.60 11.01
CA VAL A 68 -1.39 4.62 10.08
C VAL A 68 -0.04 5.15 10.57
N VAL A 69 1.02 4.90 9.81
CA VAL A 69 2.39 5.27 10.16
C VAL A 69 2.79 6.58 9.49
N PRO A 70 3.21 7.59 10.25
CA PRO A 70 3.70 8.86 9.70
C PRO A 70 4.91 8.65 8.78
N VAL A 71 5.02 9.46 7.72
CA VAL A 71 6.21 9.52 6.86
C VAL A 71 7.24 10.43 7.53
N GLY A 72 8.29 9.81 8.07
CA GLY A 72 9.44 10.52 8.62
C GLY A 72 10.61 10.62 7.63
N GLU A 73 11.71 11.26 8.08
CA GLU A 73 12.91 11.48 7.27
C GLU A 73 13.50 10.16 6.73
N GLU A 74 13.60 9.14 7.57
CA GLU A 74 14.11 7.81 7.18
C GLU A 74 13.29 7.23 6.02
N GLN A 75 11.97 7.21 6.12
CA GLN A 75 11.11 6.69 5.05
C GLN A 75 11.20 7.55 3.78
N ALA A 76 11.33 8.86 3.92
CA ALA A 76 11.52 9.75 2.76
C ALA A 76 12.83 9.45 2.01
N LEU A 77 13.92 9.14 2.72
CA LEU A 77 15.19 8.75 2.11
C LEU A 77 15.07 7.39 1.40
N ILE A 78 14.44 6.40 2.03
CA ILE A 78 14.20 5.08 1.42
C ILE A 78 13.30 5.21 0.19
N ALA A 79 12.24 6.01 0.24
CA ALA A 79 11.33 6.24 -0.89
C ALA A 79 12.06 6.87 -2.09
N ARG A 80 12.96 7.82 -1.84
CA ARG A 80 13.80 8.42 -2.89
C ARG A 80 14.75 7.41 -3.52
N ASP A 81 15.37 6.53 -2.71
CA ASP A 81 16.22 5.44 -3.22
C ASP A 81 15.39 4.46 -4.05
N ALA A 82 14.19 4.07 -3.59
CA ALA A 82 13.27 3.22 -4.34
C ALA A 82 12.93 3.84 -5.71
N ALA A 83 12.65 5.14 -5.78
CA ALA A 83 12.38 5.85 -7.02
C ALA A 83 13.60 5.85 -7.98
N LEU A 84 14.80 5.97 -7.44
CA LEU A 84 16.04 5.91 -8.23
C LEU A 84 16.30 4.51 -8.79
N ARG A 85 16.05 3.46 -8.01
CA ARG A 85 16.34 2.06 -8.36
C ARG A 85 15.23 1.44 -9.19
N PHE A 86 13.99 1.63 -8.81
CA PHE A 86 12.83 0.90 -9.31
C PHE A 86 11.76 1.77 -9.98
N GLY A 87 11.97 3.09 -10.05
CA GLY A 87 10.98 4.04 -10.54
C GLY A 87 10.65 3.92 -12.03
N ARG A 88 9.51 4.49 -12.37
CA ARG A 88 8.99 4.55 -13.75
C ARG A 88 10.00 5.18 -14.71
N GLY A 89 10.21 4.53 -15.87
CA GLY A 89 11.19 4.95 -16.87
C GLY A 89 12.63 4.55 -16.56
N ARG A 90 12.88 3.86 -15.44
CA ARG A 90 14.21 3.39 -15.01
C ARG A 90 14.30 1.87 -14.86
N HIS A 91 13.22 1.24 -14.37
CA HIS A 91 13.18 -0.17 -14.04
C HIS A 91 11.84 -0.79 -14.44
N PRO A 92 11.79 -2.11 -14.77
CA PRO A 92 10.54 -2.81 -15.10
C PRO A 92 9.47 -2.81 -14.00
N ALA A 93 9.84 -2.62 -12.75
CA ALA A 93 8.90 -2.41 -11.65
C ALA A 93 8.07 -1.14 -11.83
N ALA A 94 8.66 -0.11 -12.43
CA ALA A 94 8.01 1.14 -12.79
C ALA A 94 7.27 1.83 -11.63
N LEU A 95 7.83 1.73 -10.39
CA LEU A 95 7.20 2.28 -9.21
C LEU A 95 6.82 3.76 -9.42
N ASN A 96 5.59 4.09 -9.10
CA ASN A 96 5.09 5.46 -9.08
C ASN A 96 5.41 6.15 -7.74
N PHE A 97 4.94 7.40 -7.57
CA PHE A 97 5.15 8.17 -6.35
C PHE A 97 4.56 7.48 -5.11
N GLY A 98 3.33 6.97 -5.20
CA GLY A 98 2.66 6.29 -4.08
C GLY A 98 3.34 4.99 -3.69
N ASP A 99 3.72 4.18 -4.69
CA ASP A 99 4.40 2.90 -4.48
C ASP A 99 5.68 3.05 -3.65
N CYS A 100 6.41 4.16 -3.85
CA CYS A 100 7.64 4.42 -3.11
C CYS A 100 7.42 4.54 -1.60
N PHE A 101 6.26 5.00 -1.14
CA PHE A 101 5.96 5.09 0.29
C PHE A 101 5.55 3.75 0.91
N SER A 102 4.82 2.92 0.16
CA SER A 102 4.51 1.54 0.58
C SER A 102 5.80 0.72 0.68
N TYR A 103 6.67 0.82 -0.32
CA TYR A 103 8.01 0.22 -0.31
C TYR A 103 8.84 0.70 0.89
N ALA A 104 8.90 2.03 1.10
CA ALA A 104 9.71 2.61 2.16
C ALA A 104 9.27 2.17 3.55
N LEU A 105 7.96 2.10 3.79
CA LEU A 105 7.43 1.63 5.07
C LEU A 105 7.76 0.14 5.29
N SER A 106 7.62 -0.69 4.25
CA SER A 106 7.96 -2.12 4.30
C SER A 106 9.43 -2.31 4.69
N VAL A 107 10.35 -1.63 4.01
CA VAL A 107 11.79 -1.70 4.31
C VAL A 107 12.11 -1.17 5.71
N ALA A 108 11.57 -0.01 6.09
CA ALA A 108 11.85 0.62 7.38
C ALA A 108 11.34 -0.21 8.57
N ARG A 109 10.29 -0.99 8.39
CA ARG A 109 9.69 -1.81 9.46
C ARG A 109 10.09 -3.29 9.38
N GLY A 110 10.74 -3.73 8.30
CA GLY A 110 11.05 -5.14 8.06
C GLY A 110 9.79 -6.01 7.96
N GLU A 111 8.73 -5.47 7.40
CA GLU A 111 7.42 -6.11 7.26
C GLU A 111 7.11 -6.40 5.79
N PRO A 112 6.57 -7.57 5.44
CA PRO A 112 6.24 -7.88 4.04
C PRO A 112 5.14 -6.97 3.50
N LEU A 113 5.16 -6.72 2.19
CA LEU A 113 4.22 -5.84 1.49
C LEU A 113 3.07 -6.63 0.86
N LEU A 114 1.84 -6.26 1.19
CA LEU A 114 0.61 -6.75 0.57
C LEU A 114 0.15 -5.78 -0.52
N PHE A 115 0.04 -6.26 -1.76
CA PHE A 115 -0.32 -5.46 -2.94
C PHE A 115 -1.02 -6.30 -4.00
N VAL A 116 -1.63 -5.65 -4.98
CA VAL A 116 -2.20 -6.26 -6.20
C VAL A 116 -1.42 -5.76 -7.40
N GLY A 117 -1.08 -6.65 -8.31
CA GLY A 117 -0.25 -6.35 -9.49
C GLY A 117 1.08 -7.09 -9.45
N ASP A 118 2.03 -6.62 -10.26
CA ASP A 118 3.34 -7.26 -10.42
C ASP A 118 4.52 -6.29 -10.21
N ASP A 119 4.26 -5.05 -9.83
CA ASP A 119 5.27 -4.00 -9.72
C ASP A 119 6.28 -4.32 -8.62
N PHE A 120 5.82 -4.57 -7.41
CA PHE A 120 6.69 -4.84 -6.27
C PHE A 120 7.40 -6.20 -6.34
N SER A 121 6.83 -7.19 -7.04
CA SER A 121 7.49 -8.48 -7.25
C SER A 121 8.78 -8.40 -8.07
N LYS A 122 8.99 -7.28 -8.75
CA LYS A 122 10.21 -6.97 -9.52
C LYS A 122 11.23 -6.16 -8.74
N THR A 123 10.97 -5.89 -7.47
CA THR A 123 11.87 -5.18 -6.55
C THR A 123 12.50 -6.18 -5.56
N ASP A 124 13.27 -5.65 -4.61
CA ASP A 124 13.87 -6.45 -3.53
C ASP A 124 13.03 -6.43 -2.23
N VAL A 125 11.83 -5.85 -2.24
CA VAL A 125 10.95 -5.85 -1.07
C VAL A 125 10.39 -7.24 -0.81
N GLU A 126 10.30 -7.64 0.45
CA GLU A 126 9.61 -8.86 0.83
C GLU A 126 8.10 -8.71 0.55
N THR A 127 7.51 -9.71 -0.13
CA THR A 127 6.11 -9.68 -0.51
C THR A 127 5.28 -10.63 0.34
N CYS A 128 4.07 -10.20 0.72
CA CYS A 128 3.11 -11.04 1.41
C CYS A 128 2.35 -11.91 0.38
N PRO A 129 2.36 -13.24 0.49
CA PRO A 129 1.53 -14.10 -0.35
C PRO A 129 0.05 -13.99 0.05
N TRP A 130 -0.83 -14.04 -0.94
CA TRP A 130 -2.29 -13.99 -0.75
C TRP A 130 -3.08 -14.73 -1.81
#